data_82ae59cccd77d59a3bfd41c34cd39fdc
#
_entry.id   82ae59cccd77d59a3bfd41c34cd39fdc
#
_cell.length_a   1.000
_cell.length_b   1.000
_cell.length_c   1.000
_cell.angle_alpha   90.00
_cell.angle_beta   90.00
_cell.angle_gamma   90.00
#
_symmetry.space_group_name_H-M   'P 1'
#
loop_
_entity.id
_entity.type
_entity.pdbx_description
1 polymer ?
#
loop_
_entity_poly.entity_id
_entity_poly.type
_entity_poly.pdbx_seq_one_letter_code
_entity_poly.pdbx_strand_id
1 'polypeptide(L)'
;MYGNKPADFENFWDDVDNDLAGISIAPEVEYIRMRSNNDADLYGVRITSVGPYRLFAYLSIPKGEGPFPAIYYVPKNGSVHEVIPQGTATGIRSRYVTFSVAGRGMRNSDKPYTAMYPGQLTDGLESADTYVYRGIIADALRGLEYLITRPEVDSTRIVAWGNDIAVLAAARRNEITHVVSTPAY
;
A
#
# COMPACT_ATOMS: atom_id res chain seq x y z
N MET A 1 -0.24 13.93 -28.26
CA MET A 1 -1.31 14.86 -27.82
C MET A 1 -1.58 14.50 -26.37
N TYR A 2 -1.17 15.34 -25.42
CA TYR A 2 -1.53 15.13 -24.00
C TYR A 2 -3.01 15.42 -23.86
N GLY A 3 -3.79 14.44 -23.41
CA GLY A 3 -5.20 14.61 -23.17
C GLY A 3 -5.43 15.66 -22.07
N ASN A 4 -6.46 16.48 -22.20
CA ASN A 4 -6.87 17.35 -21.12
C ASN A 4 -7.37 16.50 -19.94
N LYS A 5 -7.12 16.96 -18.72
CA LYS A 5 -7.68 16.37 -17.50
C LYS A 5 -9.21 16.28 -17.65
N PRO A 6 -9.83 15.11 -17.40
CA PRO A 6 -11.29 15.00 -17.43
C PRO A 6 -11.96 15.98 -16.46
N ALA A 7 -13.15 16.45 -16.80
CA ALA A 7 -13.86 17.44 -15.97
C ALA A 7 -14.30 16.88 -14.61
N ASP A 8 -14.51 15.58 -14.52
CA ASP A 8 -14.92 14.82 -13.33
C ASP A 8 -13.75 14.24 -12.53
N PHE A 9 -12.50 14.48 -12.95
CA PHE A 9 -11.31 13.86 -12.35
C PHE A 9 -11.20 14.06 -10.84
N GLU A 10 -11.44 15.28 -10.35
CA GLU A 10 -11.34 15.53 -8.89
C GLU A 10 -12.49 14.83 -8.16
N ASN A 11 -13.71 14.95 -8.65
CA ASN A 11 -14.87 14.29 -8.05
C ASN A 11 -14.68 12.79 -7.94
N PHE A 12 -14.13 12.14 -8.98
CA PHE A 12 -13.84 10.71 -8.98
C PHE A 12 -12.90 10.30 -7.84
N TRP A 13 -11.84 11.09 -7.61
CA TRP A 13 -10.90 10.77 -6.54
C TRP A 13 -11.41 11.20 -5.16
N ASP A 14 -12.20 12.24 -5.07
CA ASP A 14 -12.88 12.64 -3.82
C ASP A 14 -13.88 11.57 -3.38
N ASP A 15 -14.55 10.89 -4.32
CA ASP A 15 -15.41 9.74 -4.03
C ASP A 15 -14.61 8.54 -3.48
N VAL A 16 -13.39 8.30 -3.98
CA VAL A 16 -12.49 7.28 -3.40
C VAL A 16 -12.12 7.62 -1.96
N ASP A 17 -11.80 8.88 -1.68
CA ASP A 17 -11.47 9.34 -0.33
C ASP A 17 -12.68 9.24 0.62
N ASN A 18 -13.89 9.56 0.13
CA ASN A 18 -15.15 9.41 0.88
C ASN A 18 -15.46 7.94 1.19
N ASP A 19 -15.28 7.03 0.21
CA ASP A 19 -15.43 5.60 0.40
C ASP A 19 -14.48 5.07 1.49
N LEU A 20 -13.21 5.52 1.44
CA LEU A 20 -12.22 5.16 2.46
C LEU A 20 -12.61 5.73 3.83
N ALA A 21 -13.02 6.99 3.92
CA ALA A 21 -13.41 7.62 5.18
C ALA A 21 -14.62 6.93 5.83
N GLY A 22 -15.53 6.38 5.03
CA GLY A 22 -16.70 5.63 5.49
C GLY A 22 -16.40 4.25 6.10
N ILE A 23 -15.16 3.74 5.95
CA ILE A 23 -14.79 2.38 6.38
C ILE A 23 -13.68 2.45 7.42
N SER A 24 -13.91 1.82 8.59
CA SER A 24 -12.87 1.70 9.62
C SER A 24 -11.68 0.89 9.09
N ILE A 25 -10.46 1.33 9.35
CA ILE A 25 -9.23 0.59 9.05
C ILE A 25 -9.20 -0.76 9.76
N ALA A 26 -9.75 -0.85 10.98
CA ALA A 26 -9.83 -2.05 11.83
C ALA A 26 -8.52 -2.87 11.81
N PRO A 27 -7.40 -2.31 12.26
CA PRO A 27 -6.10 -2.97 12.15
C PRO A 27 -6.00 -4.15 13.12
N GLU A 28 -5.51 -5.29 12.61
CA GLU A 28 -5.07 -6.43 13.39
C GLU A 28 -3.56 -6.60 13.18
N VAL A 29 -2.80 -6.71 14.25
CA VAL A 29 -1.33 -6.75 14.20
C VAL A 29 -0.84 -8.00 14.91
N GLU A 30 -0.07 -8.83 14.22
CA GLU A 30 0.50 -10.07 14.72
C GLU A 30 2.02 -10.04 14.63
N TYR A 31 2.71 -10.28 15.74
CA TYR A 31 4.16 -10.37 15.79
C TYR A 31 4.68 -11.64 15.11
N ILE A 32 5.62 -11.50 14.17
CA ILE A 32 6.21 -12.63 13.44
C ILE A 32 7.64 -12.88 13.94
N ARG A 33 7.76 -13.70 14.97
CA ARG A 33 9.05 -14.01 15.62
C ARG A 33 10.10 -14.55 14.65
N MET A 34 9.72 -15.44 13.77
CA MET A 34 10.67 -16.12 12.85
C MET A 34 11.29 -15.16 11.83
N ARG A 35 10.73 -13.98 11.64
CA ARG A 35 11.20 -12.94 10.69
C ARG A 35 11.72 -11.70 11.40
N SER A 36 11.64 -11.66 12.72
CA SER A 36 12.27 -10.64 13.56
C SER A 36 13.73 -11.00 13.83
N ASN A 37 14.58 -10.01 14.01
CA ASN A 37 16.01 -10.20 14.25
C ASN A 37 16.52 -9.16 15.27
N ASN A 38 17.84 -9.01 15.42
CA ASN A 38 18.42 -8.06 16.37
C ASN A 38 18.23 -6.60 15.95
N ASP A 39 17.96 -6.33 14.69
CA ASP A 39 17.86 -4.97 14.14
C ASP A 39 16.42 -4.47 14.02
N ALA A 40 15.47 -5.39 13.81
CA ALA A 40 14.07 -5.01 13.59
C ALA A 40 13.09 -6.12 13.96
N ASP A 41 11.92 -5.72 14.41
CA ASP A 41 10.77 -6.60 14.61
C ASP A 41 9.87 -6.61 13.36
N LEU A 42 9.28 -7.77 13.05
CA LEU A 42 8.35 -7.93 11.94
C LEU A 42 6.96 -8.28 12.44
N TYR A 43 5.99 -7.64 11.83
CA TYR A 43 4.57 -7.87 12.10
C TYR A 43 3.82 -8.18 10.80
N GLY A 44 2.86 -9.09 10.88
CA GLY A 44 1.77 -9.21 9.93
C GLY A 44 0.66 -8.23 10.32
N VAL A 45 0.14 -7.49 9.37
CA VAL A 45 -0.91 -6.50 9.60
C VAL A 45 -2.07 -6.78 8.66
N ARG A 46 -3.29 -6.77 9.20
CA ARG A 46 -4.52 -6.79 8.40
C ARG A 46 -5.27 -5.49 8.59
N ILE A 47 -5.69 -4.89 7.49
CA ILE A 47 -6.44 -3.63 7.46
C ILE A 47 -7.61 -3.75 6.49
N THR A 48 -8.68 -3.00 6.71
CA THR A 48 -9.85 -3.01 5.84
C THR A 48 -9.80 -1.86 4.84
N SER A 49 -9.98 -2.18 3.58
CA SER A 49 -10.11 -1.24 2.47
C SER A 49 -11.51 -1.31 1.84
N VAL A 50 -11.74 -0.50 0.82
CA VAL A 50 -13.02 -0.40 0.11
C VAL A 50 -13.46 -1.77 -0.44
N GLY A 51 -14.75 -2.07 -0.33
CA GLY A 51 -15.36 -3.23 -0.91
C GLY A 51 -15.88 -4.37 -0.03
N PRO A 52 -15.84 -4.40 1.31
CA PRO A 52 -14.77 -4.27 2.29
C PRO A 52 -13.74 -5.41 2.17
N TYR A 53 -12.60 -5.12 1.58
CA TYR A 53 -11.50 -6.08 1.47
C TYR A 53 -10.60 -6.04 2.70
N ARG A 54 -10.20 -7.21 3.20
CA ARG A 54 -9.16 -7.35 4.23
C ARG A 54 -7.82 -7.50 3.54
N LEU A 55 -7.04 -6.46 3.57
CA LEU A 55 -5.69 -6.44 3.02
C LEU A 55 -4.70 -7.00 4.03
N PHE A 56 -3.68 -7.68 3.54
CA PHE A 56 -2.54 -8.12 4.34
C PHE A 56 -1.33 -7.23 4.05
N ALA A 57 -0.52 -6.97 5.08
CA ALA A 57 0.74 -6.25 4.94
C ALA A 57 1.82 -6.84 5.86
N TYR A 58 3.07 -6.64 5.48
CA TYR A 58 4.21 -6.79 6.39
C TYR A 58 4.66 -5.42 6.88
N LEU A 59 4.84 -5.30 8.20
CA LEU A 59 5.39 -4.12 8.85
C LEU A 59 6.67 -4.49 9.58
N SER A 60 7.81 -3.91 9.19
CA SER A 60 9.08 -4.06 9.89
C SER A 60 9.42 -2.76 10.60
N ILE A 61 9.65 -2.84 11.90
CA ILE A 61 9.96 -1.69 12.75
C ILE A 61 11.39 -1.85 13.28
N PRO A 62 12.29 -0.87 13.05
CA PRO A 62 13.64 -0.89 13.64
C PRO A 62 13.58 -0.97 15.16
N LYS A 63 14.58 -1.62 15.77
CA LYS A 63 14.79 -1.54 17.20
C LYS A 63 15.55 -0.28 17.54
N GLY A 64 15.21 0.37 18.66
CA GLY A 64 15.81 1.61 19.10
C GLY A 64 14.79 2.74 19.27
N GLU A 65 15.30 3.94 19.42
CA GLU A 65 14.47 5.13 19.64
C GLU A 65 14.05 5.73 18.28
N GLY A 66 12.72 5.81 18.05
CA GLY A 66 12.12 6.46 16.89
C GLY A 66 11.71 7.91 17.17
N PRO A 67 10.89 8.53 16.31
CA PRO A 67 10.31 7.94 15.11
C PRO A 67 11.31 7.81 13.95
N PHE A 68 11.10 6.80 13.10
CA PHE A 68 11.98 6.48 11.96
C PHE A 68 11.36 6.93 10.63
N PRO A 69 12.18 7.30 9.63
CA PRO A 69 11.69 7.45 8.27
C PRO A 69 11.13 6.11 7.76
N ALA A 70 10.18 6.18 6.83
CA ALA A 70 9.51 4.99 6.34
C ALA A 70 9.69 4.76 4.84
N ILE A 71 9.76 3.49 4.45
CA ILE A 71 9.65 3.04 3.08
C ILE A 71 8.31 2.30 2.94
N TYR A 72 7.43 2.88 2.16
CA TYR A 72 6.12 2.32 1.84
C TYR A 72 6.17 1.61 0.48
N TYR A 73 6.18 0.28 0.50
CA TYR A 73 6.04 -0.54 -0.69
C TYR A 73 4.56 -0.63 -1.04
N VAL A 74 4.16 0.09 -2.08
CA VAL A 74 2.77 0.09 -2.53
C VAL A 74 2.37 -1.25 -3.14
N PRO A 75 1.08 -1.60 -3.20
CA PRO A 75 0.61 -2.78 -3.89
C PRO A 75 1.12 -2.81 -5.34
N LYS A 76 1.54 -3.97 -5.80
CA LYS A 76 1.91 -4.20 -7.20
C LYS A 76 0.78 -4.92 -7.93
N ASN A 77 0.71 -4.72 -9.23
CA ASN A 77 -0.12 -5.58 -10.08
C ASN A 77 0.47 -6.99 -10.10
N GLY A 78 -0.38 -7.99 -9.90
CA GLY A 78 0.03 -9.39 -9.92
C GLY A 78 -0.32 -10.15 -8.64
N SER A 79 0.05 -11.43 -8.59
CA SER A 79 -0.38 -12.38 -7.57
C SER A 79 0.59 -12.55 -6.40
N VAL A 80 1.74 -11.88 -6.43
CA VAL A 80 2.80 -12.10 -5.44
C VAL A 80 3.03 -10.83 -4.62
N HIS A 81 2.91 -10.98 -3.31
CA HIS A 81 3.23 -9.92 -2.37
C HIS A 81 4.75 -9.67 -2.32
N GLU A 82 5.14 -8.41 -2.32
CA GLU A 82 6.54 -8.02 -2.13
C GLU A 82 7.01 -8.42 -0.73
N VAL A 83 8.09 -9.15 -0.67
CA VAL A 83 8.67 -9.59 0.60
C VAL A 83 9.57 -8.49 1.14
N ILE A 84 9.41 -8.17 2.42
CA ILE A 84 10.31 -7.26 3.12
C ILE A 84 11.75 -7.78 3.05
N PRO A 85 12.72 -6.95 2.65
CA PRO A 85 14.12 -7.35 2.51
C PRO A 85 14.67 -8.03 3.76
N GLN A 86 15.46 -9.08 3.57
CA GLN A 86 16.07 -9.88 4.63
C GLN A 86 17.57 -10.13 4.35
N GLY A 87 18.26 -10.71 5.29
CA GLY A 87 19.69 -11.02 5.15
C GLY A 87 20.53 -9.75 4.98
N THR A 88 21.27 -9.64 3.90
CA THR A 88 22.17 -8.50 3.63
C THR A 88 21.44 -7.16 3.50
N ALA A 89 20.14 -7.17 3.26
CA ALA A 89 19.30 -5.99 3.26
C ALA A 89 18.86 -5.53 4.67
N THR A 90 19.39 -6.11 5.73
CA THR A 90 19.14 -5.76 7.13
C THR A 90 19.43 -4.28 7.40
N GLY A 91 20.38 -3.66 6.71
CA GLY A 91 20.68 -2.24 6.82
C GLY A 91 19.49 -1.31 6.50
N ILE A 92 18.53 -1.75 5.70
CA ILE A 92 17.27 -1.02 5.50
C ILE A 92 16.39 -1.18 6.73
N ARG A 93 16.23 -2.42 7.20
CA ARG A 93 15.35 -2.74 8.34
C ARG A 93 15.83 -2.13 9.66
N SER A 94 17.13 -1.87 9.83
CA SER A 94 17.69 -1.23 11.03
C SER A 94 17.51 0.29 11.08
N ARG A 95 17.14 0.92 9.96
CA ARG A 95 17.08 2.40 9.83
C ARG A 95 15.72 2.93 9.44
N TYR A 96 14.90 2.12 8.81
CA TYR A 96 13.62 2.55 8.25
C TYR A 96 12.50 1.63 8.73
N VAL A 97 11.37 2.20 9.08
CA VAL A 97 10.13 1.43 9.08
C VAL A 97 9.85 1.02 7.63
N THR A 98 9.63 -0.26 7.39
CA THR A 98 9.23 -0.73 6.07
C THR A 98 7.84 -1.33 6.12
N PHE A 99 6.95 -0.87 5.25
CA PHE A 99 5.58 -1.34 5.18
C PHE A 99 5.25 -1.77 3.76
N SER A 100 4.87 -3.03 3.60
CA SER A 100 4.60 -3.62 2.29
C SER A 100 3.19 -4.21 2.25
N VAL A 101 2.33 -3.62 1.42
CA VAL A 101 0.91 -3.96 1.34
C VAL A 101 0.64 -4.90 0.17
N ALA A 102 -0.05 -6.00 0.46
CA ALA A 102 -0.69 -6.85 -0.53
C ALA A 102 -2.09 -6.28 -0.81
N GLY A 103 -2.28 -5.67 -1.96
CA GLY A 103 -3.58 -5.17 -2.40
C GLY A 103 -4.56 -6.29 -2.73
N ARG A 104 -5.76 -5.91 -3.11
CA ARG A 104 -6.79 -6.86 -3.55
C ARG A 104 -6.27 -7.72 -4.70
N GLY A 105 -6.62 -8.99 -4.70
CA GLY A 105 -6.16 -9.97 -5.67
C GLY A 105 -4.80 -10.59 -5.37
N MET A 106 -4.11 -10.13 -4.35
CA MET A 106 -2.86 -10.74 -3.91
C MET A 106 -3.13 -11.89 -2.94
N ARG A 107 -2.26 -12.90 -2.99
CA ARG A 107 -2.44 -14.19 -2.31
C ARG A 107 -2.67 -14.10 -0.80
N ASN A 108 -2.07 -13.12 -0.14
CA ASN A 108 -2.11 -13.00 1.31
C ASN A 108 -3.31 -12.20 1.83
N SER A 109 -4.03 -11.50 0.95
CA SER A 109 -5.22 -10.75 1.33
C SER A 109 -6.43 -11.68 1.44
N ASP A 110 -7.30 -11.41 2.41
CA ASP A 110 -8.57 -12.14 2.55
C ASP A 110 -9.51 -11.80 1.39
N LYS A 111 -10.51 -12.65 1.16
CA LYS A 111 -11.34 -12.60 -0.03
C LYS A 111 -10.48 -12.61 -1.30
N PRO A 112 -9.94 -13.76 -1.64
CA PRO A 112 -9.12 -13.87 -2.82
C PRO A 112 -9.93 -13.42 -4.03
N TYR A 113 -9.50 -12.34 -4.62
CA TYR A 113 -9.97 -11.90 -5.89
C TYR A 113 -9.29 -12.75 -6.95
N THR A 114 -10.06 -13.36 -7.80
CA THR A 114 -9.54 -14.08 -8.96
C THR A 114 -9.83 -13.25 -10.20
N ALA A 115 -8.78 -12.77 -10.84
CA ALA A 115 -8.94 -12.04 -12.09
C ALA A 115 -9.63 -12.88 -13.14
N MET A 116 -10.63 -12.30 -13.78
CA MET A 116 -11.30 -12.92 -14.93
C MET A 116 -10.36 -12.88 -16.15
N TYR A 117 -10.55 -13.81 -17.07
CA TYR A 117 -9.86 -13.73 -18.36
C TYR A 117 -10.31 -12.48 -19.13
N PRO A 118 -9.42 -11.70 -19.73
CA PRO A 118 -7.98 -11.95 -19.97
C PRO A 118 -7.03 -11.52 -18.86
N GLY A 119 -7.50 -10.99 -17.73
CA GLY A 119 -6.65 -10.68 -16.57
C GLY A 119 -7.11 -9.48 -15.76
N GLN A 120 -6.43 -9.22 -14.66
CA GLN A 120 -6.80 -8.21 -13.67
C GLN A 120 -7.00 -6.81 -14.28
N LEU A 121 -6.16 -6.41 -15.21
CA LEU A 121 -6.22 -5.06 -15.80
C LEU A 121 -7.46 -4.84 -16.71
N THR A 122 -8.24 -5.86 -16.96
CA THR A 122 -9.47 -5.79 -17.76
C THR A 122 -10.73 -5.90 -16.92
N ASP A 123 -10.60 -6.16 -15.63
CA ASP A 123 -11.78 -6.33 -14.77
C ASP A 123 -12.46 -5.01 -14.49
N GLY A 124 -13.76 -4.96 -14.77
CA GLY A 124 -14.61 -3.80 -14.53
C GLY A 124 -14.39 -2.64 -15.51
N LEU A 125 -13.78 -2.87 -16.68
CA LEU A 125 -13.47 -1.83 -17.69
C LEU A 125 -14.69 -1.08 -18.24
N GLU A 126 -15.89 -1.61 -18.04
CA GLU A 126 -17.15 -1.02 -18.49
C GLU A 126 -17.49 0.28 -17.75
N SER A 127 -16.91 0.52 -16.58
CA SER A 127 -17.14 1.74 -15.80
C SER A 127 -15.89 2.10 -14.97
N ALA A 128 -15.61 3.40 -14.86
CA ALA A 128 -14.56 3.90 -14.00
C ALA A 128 -14.76 3.49 -12.51
N ASP A 129 -16.02 3.41 -12.08
CA ASP A 129 -16.37 3.05 -10.69
C ASP A 129 -16.14 1.57 -10.39
N THR A 130 -16.34 0.69 -11.37
CA THR A 130 -16.17 -0.75 -11.23
C THR A 130 -14.78 -1.24 -11.59
N TYR A 131 -13.99 -0.41 -12.28
CA TYR A 131 -12.66 -0.79 -12.71
C TYR A 131 -11.77 -1.14 -11.53
N VAL A 132 -11.22 -2.36 -11.56
CA VAL A 132 -10.43 -2.91 -10.45
C VAL A 132 -9.28 -2.01 -10.02
N TYR A 133 -8.72 -1.23 -10.94
CA TYR A 133 -7.58 -0.36 -10.67
C TYR A 133 -7.92 0.77 -9.70
N ARG A 134 -9.17 1.30 -9.74
CA ARG A 134 -9.69 2.23 -8.73
C ARG A 134 -9.54 1.65 -7.32
N GLY A 135 -9.92 0.39 -7.16
CA GLY A 135 -9.81 -0.31 -5.89
C GLY A 135 -8.37 -0.59 -5.46
N ILE A 136 -7.46 -0.91 -6.40
CA ILE A 136 -6.04 -1.12 -6.08
C ILE A 136 -5.38 0.17 -5.59
N ILE A 137 -5.75 1.31 -6.18
CA ILE A 137 -5.27 2.62 -5.71
C ILE A 137 -5.86 2.94 -4.33
N ALA A 138 -7.15 2.67 -4.10
CA ALA A 138 -7.75 2.80 -2.77
C ALA A 138 -7.02 1.94 -1.72
N ASP A 139 -6.59 0.73 -2.07
CA ASP A 139 -5.79 -0.13 -1.19
C ASP A 139 -4.42 0.50 -0.85
N ALA A 140 -3.78 1.15 -1.84
CA ALA A 140 -2.54 1.87 -1.61
C ALA A 140 -2.74 3.08 -0.69
N LEU A 141 -3.81 3.86 -0.89
CA LEU A 141 -4.14 4.98 -0.01
C LEU A 141 -4.43 4.50 1.41
N ARG A 142 -5.21 3.42 1.55
CA ARG A 142 -5.52 2.80 2.85
C ARG A 142 -4.27 2.32 3.59
N GLY A 143 -3.33 1.73 2.87
CA GLY A 143 -2.05 1.32 3.46
C GLY A 143 -1.27 2.49 4.04
N LEU A 144 -1.20 3.60 3.31
CA LEU A 144 -0.55 4.81 3.81
C LEU A 144 -1.27 5.40 5.02
N GLU A 145 -2.61 5.49 4.98
CA GLU A 145 -3.42 5.97 6.11
C GLU A 145 -3.12 5.19 7.39
N TYR A 146 -2.96 3.87 7.31
CA TYR A 146 -2.53 3.07 8.45
C TYR A 146 -1.10 3.41 8.87
N LEU A 147 -0.17 3.50 7.91
CA LEU A 147 1.25 3.73 8.20
C LEU A 147 1.49 5.03 8.98
N ILE A 148 0.83 6.12 8.60
CA ILE A 148 0.98 7.42 9.26
C ILE A 148 0.38 7.47 10.67
N THR A 149 -0.48 6.51 11.03
CA THR A 149 -0.99 6.42 12.41
C THR A 149 0.01 5.78 13.37
N ARG A 150 1.11 5.22 12.85
CA ARG A 150 2.09 4.50 13.68
C ARG A 150 3.01 5.47 14.40
N PRO A 151 3.14 5.38 15.73
CA PRO A 151 4.02 6.26 16.50
C PRO A 151 5.50 6.07 16.19
N GLU A 152 5.88 4.92 15.62
CA GLU A 152 7.26 4.63 15.23
C GLU A 152 7.65 5.30 13.90
N VAL A 153 6.66 5.86 13.17
CA VAL A 153 6.86 6.46 11.84
C VAL A 153 6.99 7.97 11.93
N ASP A 154 8.05 8.50 11.35
CA ASP A 154 8.14 9.92 11.03
C ASP A 154 7.33 10.20 9.75
N SER A 155 6.13 10.70 9.92
CA SER A 155 5.21 10.98 8.81
C SER A 155 5.68 12.09 7.87
N THR A 156 6.75 12.81 8.23
CA THR A 156 7.37 13.84 7.36
C THR A 156 8.45 13.26 6.45
N ARG A 157 8.79 11.98 6.58
CA ARG A 157 9.86 11.31 5.85
C ARG A 157 9.40 9.94 5.33
N ILE A 158 8.46 9.93 4.38
CA ILE A 158 7.93 8.71 3.78
C ILE A 158 8.31 8.65 2.30
N VAL A 159 8.91 7.54 1.90
CA VAL A 159 9.21 7.20 0.50
C VAL A 159 8.21 6.15 0.04
N ALA A 160 7.44 6.42 -1.02
CA ALA A 160 6.67 5.40 -1.71
C ALA A 160 7.55 4.69 -2.75
N TRP A 161 7.55 3.37 -2.71
CA TRP A 161 8.32 2.54 -3.63
C TRP A 161 7.41 1.56 -4.37
N GLY A 162 7.51 1.58 -5.70
CA GLY A 162 6.74 0.64 -6.53
C GLY A 162 6.74 1.02 -8.00
N ASN A 163 5.57 0.96 -8.60
CA ASN A 163 5.31 1.31 -9.99
C ASN A 163 4.51 2.63 -10.06
N ASP A 164 3.68 2.77 -11.09
CA ASP A 164 2.74 3.87 -11.29
C ASP A 164 1.81 4.12 -10.09
N ILE A 165 1.43 3.07 -9.34
CA ILE A 165 0.62 3.20 -8.12
C ILE A 165 1.33 4.08 -7.07
N ALA A 166 2.67 4.01 -6.97
CA ALA A 166 3.42 4.87 -6.07
C ALA A 166 3.31 6.36 -6.47
N VAL A 167 3.33 6.64 -7.77
CA VAL A 167 3.16 8.00 -8.30
C VAL A 167 1.73 8.50 -8.04
N LEU A 168 0.73 7.66 -8.30
CA LEU A 168 -0.69 7.99 -8.08
C LEU A 168 -1.00 8.20 -6.59
N ALA A 169 -0.45 7.38 -5.70
CA ALA A 169 -0.60 7.56 -4.27
C ALA A 169 0.03 8.88 -3.80
N ALA A 170 1.23 9.22 -4.28
CA ALA A 170 1.91 10.46 -3.96
C ALA A 170 1.17 11.70 -4.49
N ALA A 171 0.49 11.58 -5.63
CA ALA A 171 -0.33 12.67 -6.16
C ALA A 171 -1.57 12.97 -5.31
N ARG A 172 -2.01 12.02 -4.48
CA ARG A 172 -3.19 12.14 -3.59
C ARG A 172 -2.84 12.33 -2.11
N ARG A 173 -1.60 12.08 -1.70
CA ARG A 173 -1.19 12.12 -0.28
C ARG A 173 0.15 12.84 -0.13
N ASN A 174 0.10 14.02 0.47
CA ASN A 174 1.28 14.89 0.66
C ASN A 174 2.28 14.33 1.68
N GLU A 175 1.89 13.33 2.46
CA GLU A 175 2.76 12.63 3.40
C GLU A 175 3.84 11.81 2.69
N ILE A 176 3.61 11.44 1.43
CA ILE A 176 4.64 10.83 0.58
C ILE A 176 5.58 11.94 0.09
N THR A 177 6.76 12.00 0.68
CA THR A 177 7.74 13.05 0.38
C THR A 177 8.63 12.72 -0.81
N HIS A 178 8.81 11.44 -1.12
CA HIS A 178 9.62 10.98 -2.24
C HIS A 178 8.99 9.73 -2.87
N VAL A 179 9.25 9.56 -4.16
CA VAL A 179 8.77 8.39 -4.92
C VAL A 179 9.95 7.72 -5.63
N VAL A 180 10.02 6.40 -5.47
CA VAL A 180 10.87 5.54 -6.30
C VAL A 180 9.94 4.68 -7.13
N SER A 181 9.81 5.03 -8.41
CA SER A 181 8.96 4.31 -9.35
C SER A 181 9.77 3.61 -10.42
N THR A 182 9.51 2.32 -10.58
CA THR A 182 9.94 1.56 -11.75
C THR A 182 8.74 1.41 -12.66
N PRO A 183 8.81 1.83 -13.93
CA PRO A 183 7.71 1.68 -14.86
C PRO A 183 7.22 0.23 -14.88
N ALA A 184 5.91 0.04 -14.89
CA ALA A 184 5.32 -1.30 -14.94
C ALA A 184 5.40 -1.89 -16.37
N TYR A 185 5.65 -1.05 -17.38
CA TYR A 185 5.66 -1.40 -18.80
C TYR A 185 6.76 -0.64 -19.56
#